data_bd4b8c4647f30b21379340c94de08a40
#
_entry.id   bd4b8c4647f30b21379340c94de08a40
#
_cell.length_a   1.000
_cell.length_b   1.000
_cell.length_c   1.000
_cell.angle_alpha   90.00
_cell.angle_beta   90.00
_cell.angle_gamma   90.00
#
_symmetry.space_group_name_H-M   'P 1'
#
loop_
_entity.id
_entity.type
_entity.pdbx_description
1 polymer ?
#
loop_
_entity_poly.entity_id
_entity_poly.type
_entity_poly.pdbx_seq_one_letter_code
_entity_poly.pdbx_strand_id
1 'polypeptide(L)'
;MNDLAETEQKMGSLNHSFVQTRLAGLLFNDERFTTLVELSLEVSQIDLSQFGLKAKDELKPDICLYPKGKFCLRRRDLLRISEMPLLAIEIISPRQYLDDILAKFEAYFALDIKTCWLVTPVLESINVYSQTLDNFKSFAVSRDDTEIIDEILNIRLSLQQVFKETNV
;
A
#
# COMPACT_ATOMS: atom_id res chain seq x y z
N MET A 1 -15.04 17.27 19.60
CA MET A 1 -16.08 16.27 19.32
C MET A 1 -15.83 15.42 18.07
N ASN A 2 -14.65 15.41 17.53
CA ASN A 2 -14.36 14.66 16.28
C ASN A 2 -13.30 13.56 16.42
N ASP A 3 -12.78 13.32 17.63
CA ASP A 3 -11.72 12.31 17.82
C ASP A 3 -12.20 10.85 17.77
N LEU A 4 -13.50 10.62 17.97
CA LEU A 4 -14.08 9.27 17.94
C LEU A 4 -14.27 8.74 16.50
N ALA A 5 -14.57 9.60 15.55
CA ALA A 5 -14.76 9.21 14.15
C ALA A 5 -13.45 8.85 13.44
N GLU A 6 -12.35 9.49 13.81
CA GLU A 6 -11.02 9.18 13.27
C GLU A 6 -10.46 7.86 13.84
N THR A 7 -10.83 7.53 15.09
CA THR A 7 -10.39 6.28 15.72
C THR A 7 -11.12 5.06 15.17
N GLU A 8 -12.38 5.20 14.77
CA GLU A 8 -13.15 4.10 14.15
C GLU A 8 -12.69 3.76 12.74
N GLN A 9 -12.08 4.71 12.00
CA GLN A 9 -11.53 4.46 10.66
C GLN A 9 -10.24 3.62 10.67
N LYS A 10 -9.60 3.46 11.82
CA LYS A 10 -8.35 2.70 11.97
C LYS A 10 -8.55 1.24 12.35
N MET A 11 -9.78 0.78 12.55
CA MET A 11 -10.05 -0.62 12.85
C MET A 11 -10.01 -1.45 11.56
N GLY A 12 -9.11 -2.42 11.50
CA GLY A 12 -8.99 -3.34 10.37
C GLY A 12 -10.25 -4.18 10.20
N SER A 13 -10.86 -4.15 9.02
CA SER A 13 -11.94 -5.06 8.65
C SER A 13 -11.39 -6.46 8.37
N LEU A 14 -12.27 -7.48 8.35
CA LEU A 14 -11.88 -8.84 8.00
C LEU A 14 -11.18 -8.89 6.63
N ASN A 15 -11.79 -8.31 5.60
CA ASN A 15 -11.25 -8.35 4.25
C ASN A 15 -9.90 -7.61 4.16
N HIS A 16 -9.80 -6.45 4.79
CA HIS A 16 -8.55 -5.69 4.84
C HIS A 16 -7.43 -6.51 5.49
N SER A 17 -7.69 -7.06 6.69
CA SER A 17 -6.71 -7.85 7.43
C SER A 17 -6.29 -9.12 6.68
N PHE A 18 -7.27 -9.83 6.10
CA PHE A 18 -7.02 -11.04 5.32
C PHE A 18 -6.09 -10.76 4.13
N VAL A 19 -6.42 -9.75 3.32
CA VAL A 19 -5.64 -9.40 2.13
C VAL A 19 -4.27 -8.83 2.51
N GLN A 20 -4.20 -7.99 3.52
CA GLN A 20 -2.92 -7.41 3.98
C GLN A 20 -1.94 -8.50 4.39
N THR A 21 -2.40 -9.48 5.17
CA THR A 21 -1.55 -10.58 5.62
C THR A 21 -1.04 -11.43 4.46
N ARG A 22 -1.92 -11.79 3.53
CA ARG A 22 -1.56 -12.64 2.40
C ARG A 22 -0.63 -11.92 1.43
N LEU A 23 -0.95 -10.69 1.09
CA LEU A 23 -0.14 -9.90 0.17
C LEU A 23 1.24 -9.59 0.77
N ALA A 24 1.30 -9.22 2.04
CA ALA A 24 2.58 -9.02 2.73
C ALA A 24 3.40 -10.31 2.78
N GLY A 25 2.77 -11.46 3.02
CA GLY A 25 3.44 -12.77 3.02
C GLY A 25 4.01 -13.15 1.65
N LEU A 26 3.25 -12.91 0.58
CA LEU A 26 3.72 -13.17 -0.78
C LEU A 26 4.92 -12.27 -1.15
N LEU A 27 4.85 -10.99 -0.80
CA LEU A 27 5.93 -10.03 -1.04
C LEU A 27 7.17 -10.31 -0.17
N PHE A 28 6.96 -10.80 1.06
CA PHE A 28 8.05 -11.19 1.95
C PHE A 28 8.95 -12.28 1.36
N ASN A 29 8.40 -13.16 0.53
CA ASN A 29 9.14 -14.21 -0.13
C ASN A 29 10.05 -13.71 -1.26
N ASP A 30 9.91 -12.48 -1.70
CA ASP A 30 10.81 -11.88 -2.69
C ASP A 30 12.07 -11.35 -2.00
N GLU A 31 13.17 -12.07 -2.18
CA GLU A 31 14.44 -11.78 -1.52
C GLU A 31 15.09 -10.45 -1.92
N ARG A 32 14.58 -9.79 -2.96
CA ARG A 32 15.10 -8.48 -3.41
C ARG A 32 14.66 -7.32 -2.52
N PHE A 33 13.61 -7.54 -1.73
CA PHE A 33 12.94 -6.47 -0.98
C PHE A 33 12.82 -6.78 0.50
N THR A 34 12.69 -5.70 1.28
CA THR A 34 12.19 -5.75 2.65
C THR A 34 10.75 -5.28 2.64
N THR A 35 9.83 -6.13 3.09
CA THR A 35 8.40 -5.85 3.20
C THR A 35 8.09 -5.35 4.60
N LEU A 36 7.44 -4.21 4.71
CA LEU A 36 6.99 -3.63 5.97
C LEU A 36 5.49 -3.32 5.90
N VAL A 37 4.80 -3.46 7.02
CA VAL A 37 3.37 -3.16 7.14
C VAL A 37 3.15 -1.98 8.08
N GLU A 38 2.22 -1.10 7.72
CA GLU A 38 1.81 0.04 8.55
C GLU A 38 2.97 0.90 9.06
N LEU A 39 4.00 1.05 8.25
CA LEU A 39 5.14 1.90 8.57
C LEU A 39 4.77 3.38 8.40
N SER A 40 5.03 4.17 9.43
CA SER A 40 4.83 5.62 9.38
C SER A 40 5.95 6.29 8.59
N LEU A 41 5.57 6.98 7.50
CA LEU A 41 6.50 7.75 6.66
C LEU A 41 6.49 9.22 7.08
N GLU A 42 7.67 9.79 7.30
CA GLU A 42 7.85 11.21 7.52
C GLU A 42 7.79 11.95 6.18
N VAL A 43 6.78 12.79 5.97
CA VAL A 43 6.51 13.43 4.68
C VAL A 43 6.45 14.96 4.80
N SER A 44 7.14 15.55 5.78
CA SER A 44 7.15 17.00 6.01
C SER A 44 7.82 17.80 4.89
N GLN A 45 8.55 17.14 3.98
CA GLN A 45 9.20 17.77 2.83
C GLN A 45 8.23 18.27 1.76
N ILE A 46 6.96 17.85 1.79
CA ILE A 46 5.91 18.33 0.89
C ILE A 46 4.70 18.81 1.70
N ASP A 47 3.91 19.69 1.11
CA ASP A 47 2.64 20.13 1.69
C ASP A 47 1.51 19.21 1.24
N LEU A 48 1.04 18.34 2.14
CA LEU A 48 -0.02 17.38 1.86
C LEU A 48 -1.37 18.03 1.54
N SER A 49 -1.58 19.28 1.97
CA SER A 49 -2.82 20.01 1.67
C SER A 49 -3.02 20.28 0.17
N GLN A 50 -1.94 20.31 -0.62
CA GLN A 50 -1.99 20.43 -2.09
C GLN A 50 -2.78 19.29 -2.73
N PHE A 51 -2.79 18.13 -2.08
CA PHE A 51 -3.47 16.93 -2.55
C PHE A 51 -4.85 16.74 -1.91
N GLY A 52 -5.28 17.71 -1.08
CA GLY A 52 -6.54 17.61 -0.34
C GLY A 52 -6.48 16.67 0.87
N LEU A 53 -5.28 16.32 1.32
CA LEU A 53 -5.08 15.46 2.49
C LEU A 53 -5.10 16.28 3.78
N LYS A 54 -5.76 15.75 4.82
CA LYS A 54 -5.83 16.36 6.15
C LYS A 54 -4.59 16.09 6.99
N ALA A 55 -3.85 15.02 6.70
CA ALA A 55 -2.58 14.72 7.34
C ALA A 55 -1.59 15.88 7.13
N LYS A 56 -0.70 16.13 8.09
CA LYS A 56 0.26 17.24 8.01
C LYS A 56 1.63 16.80 7.54
N ASP A 57 2.16 15.76 8.14
CA ASP A 57 3.56 15.37 7.98
C ASP A 57 3.79 13.85 8.02
N GLU A 58 2.72 13.06 8.05
CA GLU A 58 2.78 11.61 8.16
C GLU A 58 1.83 10.93 7.18
N LEU A 59 2.32 9.93 6.46
CA LEU A 59 1.52 8.97 5.71
C LEU A 59 1.91 7.55 6.12
N LYS A 60 0.93 6.65 6.13
CA LYS A 60 1.12 5.28 6.58
C LYS A 60 0.47 4.32 5.58
N PRO A 61 1.23 3.84 4.58
CA PRO A 61 0.71 2.81 3.68
C PRO A 61 0.44 1.50 4.42
N ASP A 62 -0.51 0.73 3.95
CA ASP A 62 -0.81 -0.59 4.54
C ASP A 62 0.37 -1.55 4.39
N ILE A 63 1.02 -1.52 3.23
CA ILE A 63 2.24 -2.29 2.93
C ILE A 63 3.20 -1.40 2.15
N CYS A 64 4.49 -1.51 2.41
CA CYS A 64 5.50 -0.87 1.59
C CYS A 64 6.73 -1.75 1.41
N LEU A 65 7.46 -1.52 0.31
CA LEU A 65 8.68 -2.24 -0.02
C LEU A 65 9.88 -1.30 -0.09
N TYR A 66 10.96 -1.73 0.51
CA TYR A 66 12.29 -1.13 0.39
C TYR A 66 13.26 -2.13 -0.25
N PRO A 67 14.39 -1.65 -0.80
CA PRO A 67 15.48 -2.55 -1.16
C PRO A 67 15.93 -3.36 0.05
N LYS A 68 16.25 -4.64 -0.16
CA LYS A 68 16.73 -5.52 0.90
C LYS A 68 17.99 -4.96 1.57
N GLY A 69 18.10 -5.17 2.86
CA GLY A 69 19.28 -4.78 3.64
C GLY A 69 19.29 -3.31 4.09
N LYS A 70 18.22 -2.57 3.81
CA LYS A 70 18.12 -1.15 4.19
C LYS A 70 17.98 -0.94 5.69
N PHE A 71 17.31 -1.85 6.39
CA PHE A 71 16.98 -1.71 7.81
C PHE A 71 17.50 -2.88 8.65
N CYS A 72 17.80 -2.57 9.90
CA CYS A 72 18.04 -3.53 10.97
C CYS A 72 17.33 -3.07 12.24
N LEU A 73 17.07 -3.99 13.14
CA LEU A 73 16.50 -3.64 14.44
C LEU A 73 17.46 -2.74 15.23
N ARG A 74 16.89 -1.78 15.95
CA ARG A 74 17.61 -0.77 16.70
C ARG A 74 17.28 -0.86 18.18
N ARG A 75 18.20 -0.46 19.05
CA ARG A 75 17.94 -0.35 20.48
C ARG A 75 16.93 0.75 20.81
N ARG A 76 16.97 1.84 20.05
CA ARG A 76 15.96 2.91 20.09
C ARG A 76 15.24 2.90 18.77
N ASP A 77 13.95 2.62 18.84
CA ASP A 77 13.09 2.53 17.68
C ASP A 77 12.91 3.88 16.99
N LEU A 78 12.60 3.85 15.71
CA LEU A 78 12.22 5.03 14.93
C LEU A 78 10.70 5.04 14.77
N LEU A 79 10.08 6.13 15.15
CA LEU A 79 8.63 6.29 15.05
C LEU A 79 8.18 6.61 13.62
N ARG A 80 9.05 7.23 12.85
CA ARG A 80 8.81 7.62 11.45
C ARG A 80 10.07 7.42 10.64
N ILE A 81 9.89 7.10 9.36
CA ILE A 81 11.00 6.89 8.42
C ILE A 81 10.95 7.97 7.35
N SER A 82 12.05 8.69 7.17
CA SER A 82 12.17 9.77 6.18
C SER A 82 12.55 9.27 4.78
N GLU A 83 13.12 8.08 4.67
CA GLU A 83 13.37 7.46 3.37
C GLU A 83 12.10 6.86 2.79
N MET A 84 11.80 7.17 1.54
CA MET A 84 10.60 6.68 0.89
C MET A 84 10.78 5.26 0.35
N PRO A 85 9.73 4.43 0.41
CA PRO A 85 9.76 3.10 -0.18
C PRO A 85 9.75 3.13 -1.72
N LEU A 86 10.03 2.00 -2.34
CA LEU A 86 9.89 1.80 -3.77
C LEU A 86 8.43 1.62 -4.19
N LEU A 87 7.65 0.98 -3.33
CA LEU A 87 6.24 0.65 -3.54
C LEU A 87 5.44 0.99 -2.28
N ALA A 88 4.30 1.62 -2.46
CA ALA A 88 3.27 1.79 -1.43
C ALA A 88 1.98 1.11 -1.87
N ILE A 89 1.38 0.33 -0.98
CA ILE A 89 0.13 -0.39 -1.21
C ILE A 89 -0.91 0.11 -0.23
N GLU A 90 -2.07 0.48 -0.75
CA GLU A 90 -3.25 0.82 0.03
C GLU A 90 -4.36 -0.19 -0.26
N ILE A 91 -4.94 -0.76 0.80
CA ILE A 91 -6.06 -1.69 0.74
C ILE A 91 -7.31 -0.95 1.19
N ILE A 92 -8.27 -0.79 0.30
CA ILE A 92 -9.46 0.00 0.62
C ILE A 92 -10.31 -0.69 1.70
N SER A 93 -10.69 0.07 2.71
CA SER A 93 -11.59 -0.35 3.78
C SER A 93 -13.04 0.08 3.49
N PRO A 94 -14.08 -0.57 4.08
CA PRO A 94 -15.48 -0.32 3.74
C PRO A 94 -15.95 1.12 3.88
N ARG A 95 -15.34 1.91 4.76
CA ARG A 95 -15.71 3.31 5.02
C ARG A 95 -14.73 4.32 4.43
N GLN A 96 -13.79 3.85 3.64
CA GLN A 96 -12.78 4.69 3.01
C GLN A 96 -13.21 5.09 1.60
N TYR A 97 -12.97 6.35 1.25
CA TYR A 97 -13.27 6.86 -0.09
C TYR A 97 -12.10 6.63 -1.04
N LEU A 98 -12.43 6.25 -2.27
CA LEU A 98 -11.42 6.06 -3.32
C LEU A 98 -10.60 7.34 -3.56
N ASP A 99 -11.26 8.49 -3.57
CA ASP A 99 -10.60 9.78 -3.80
C ASP A 99 -9.52 10.09 -2.75
N ASP A 100 -9.72 9.67 -1.51
CA ASP A 100 -8.72 9.85 -0.45
C ASP A 100 -7.47 8.98 -0.70
N ILE A 101 -7.66 7.78 -1.22
CA ILE A 101 -6.53 6.90 -1.58
C ILE A 101 -5.79 7.45 -2.79
N LEU A 102 -6.50 7.92 -3.81
CA LEU A 102 -5.88 8.51 -5.00
C LEU A 102 -5.10 9.78 -4.64
N ALA A 103 -5.62 10.59 -3.71
CA ALA A 103 -4.90 11.74 -3.17
C ALA A 103 -3.59 11.35 -2.48
N LYS A 104 -3.60 10.25 -1.71
CA LYS A 104 -2.36 9.69 -1.13
C LYS A 104 -1.38 9.25 -2.22
N PHE A 105 -1.86 8.63 -3.29
CA PHE A 105 -1.00 8.20 -4.39
C PHE A 105 -0.33 9.37 -5.10
N GLU A 106 -1.05 10.47 -5.31
CA GLU A 106 -0.44 11.70 -5.84
C GLU A 106 0.69 12.20 -4.94
N ALA A 107 0.47 12.19 -3.62
CA ALA A 107 1.50 12.56 -2.65
C ALA A 107 2.69 11.58 -2.69
N TYR A 108 2.44 10.27 -2.76
CA TYR A 108 3.49 9.26 -2.86
C TYR A 108 4.33 9.45 -4.13
N PHE A 109 3.71 9.73 -5.26
CA PHE A 109 4.46 10.01 -6.49
C PHE A 109 5.26 11.32 -6.40
N ALA A 110 4.72 12.36 -5.76
CA ALA A 110 5.46 13.59 -5.50
C ALA A 110 6.69 13.36 -4.59
N LEU A 111 6.67 12.33 -3.77
CA LEU A 111 7.77 11.87 -2.93
C LEU A 111 8.72 10.88 -3.65
N ASP A 112 8.54 10.69 -4.94
CA ASP A 112 9.36 9.81 -5.79
C ASP A 112 9.19 8.31 -5.51
N ILE A 113 8.08 7.90 -4.89
CA ILE A 113 7.71 6.48 -4.83
C ILE A 113 7.38 6.00 -6.25
N LYS A 114 7.90 4.85 -6.66
CA LYS A 114 7.88 4.44 -8.07
C LYS A 114 6.54 3.86 -8.51
N THR A 115 5.93 3.03 -7.66
CA THR A 115 4.65 2.41 -7.94
C THR A 115 3.75 2.45 -6.70
N CYS A 116 2.44 2.50 -6.95
CA CYS A 116 1.41 2.41 -5.92
C CYS A 116 0.37 1.38 -6.33
N TRP A 117 -0.02 0.51 -5.42
CA TRP A 117 -1.06 -0.48 -5.68
C TRP A 117 -2.32 -0.15 -4.87
N LEU A 118 -3.44 -0.11 -5.58
CA LEU A 118 -4.76 -0.04 -4.94
C LEU A 118 -5.37 -1.43 -4.95
N VAL A 119 -5.62 -1.96 -3.75
CA VAL A 119 -6.24 -3.27 -3.57
C VAL A 119 -7.69 -3.08 -3.16
N THR A 120 -8.61 -3.69 -3.91
CA THR A 120 -10.05 -3.64 -3.65
C THR A 120 -10.57 -5.05 -3.35
N PRO A 121 -10.62 -5.45 -2.05
CA PRO A 121 -10.92 -6.84 -1.68
C PRO A 121 -12.30 -7.31 -2.16
N VAL A 122 -13.32 -6.47 -2.06
CA VAL A 122 -14.70 -6.83 -2.46
C VAL A 122 -14.82 -7.11 -3.95
N LEU A 123 -13.96 -6.52 -4.78
CA LEU A 123 -13.90 -6.77 -6.22
C LEU A 123 -12.82 -7.78 -6.60
N GLU A 124 -12.08 -8.29 -5.63
CA GLU A 124 -10.93 -9.17 -5.87
C GLU A 124 -10.01 -8.62 -6.98
N SER A 125 -9.67 -7.34 -6.86
CA SER A 125 -8.89 -6.63 -7.88
C SER A 125 -7.74 -5.81 -7.29
N ILE A 126 -6.71 -5.62 -8.11
CA ILE A 126 -5.55 -4.77 -7.81
C ILE A 126 -5.27 -3.89 -9.01
N ASN A 127 -5.16 -2.59 -8.77
CA ASN A 127 -4.70 -1.62 -9.77
C ASN A 127 -3.25 -1.24 -9.44
N VAL A 128 -2.37 -1.40 -10.41
CA VAL A 128 -0.95 -1.03 -10.32
C VAL A 128 -0.74 0.29 -11.05
N TYR A 129 -0.47 1.35 -10.29
CA TYR A 129 -0.19 2.70 -10.81
C TYR A 129 1.32 2.89 -10.88
N SER A 130 1.80 3.39 -12.01
CA SER A 130 3.22 3.60 -12.27
C SER A 130 3.51 5.08 -12.49
N GLN A 131 4.15 5.73 -11.52
CA GLN A 131 4.63 7.11 -11.53
C GLN A 131 3.55 8.20 -11.62
N THR A 132 2.38 7.92 -12.18
CA THR A 132 1.23 8.84 -12.25
C THR A 132 -0.08 8.08 -12.09
N LEU A 133 -1.17 8.79 -11.77
CA LEU A 133 -2.51 8.20 -11.70
C LEU A 133 -3.06 7.80 -13.08
N ASP A 134 -2.54 8.39 -14.15
CA ASP A 134 -3.01 8.11 -15.52
C ASP A 134 -2.40 6.84 -16.12
N ASN A 135 -1.30 6.36 -15.55
CA ASN A 135 -0.62 5.16 -16.02
C ASN A 135 -0.84 4.01 -15.05
N PHE A 136 -1.89 3.23 -15.30
CA PHE A 136 -2.17 2.07 -14.47
C PHE A 136 -2.65 0.86 -15.26
N LYS A 137 -2.45 -0.32 -14.67
CA LYS A 137 -3.01 -1.59 -15.14
C LYS A 137 -3.87 -2.20 -14.04
N SER A 138 -4.99 -2.77 -14.42
CA SER A 138 -5.93 -3.39 -13.49
C SER A 138 -5.95 -4.91 -13.68
N PHE A 139 -5.89 -5.63 -12.58
CA PHE A 139 -5.93 -7.10 -12.53
C PHE A 139 -7.09 -7.53 -11.65
N ALA A 140 -7.95 -8.40 -12.14
CA ALA A 140 -9.13 -8.86 -11.42
C ALA A 140 -9.39 -10.35 -11.65
N VAL A 141 -9.77 -11.05 -10.58
CA VAL A 141 -10.15 -12.47 -10.65
C VAL A 141 -11.35 -12.66 -11.58
N SER A 142 -12.31 -11.73 -11.58
CA SER A 142 -13.50 -11.78 -12.44
C SER A 142 -13.22 -11.69 -13.95
N ARG A 143 -12.03 -11.23 -14.34
CA ARG A 143 -11.58 -11.17 -15.74
C ARG A 143 -10.63 -12.31 -16.10
N ASP A 144 -10.55 -13.34 -15.26
CA ASP A 144 -9.63 -14.48 -15.43
C ASP A 144 -8.14 -14.09 -15.44
N ASP A 145 -7.79 -12.93 -14.89
CA ASP A 145 -6.39 -12.57 -14.68
C ASP A 145 -5.77 -13.53 -13.65
N THR A 146 -4.57 -14.01 -13.92
CA THR A 146 -3.87 -14.97 -13.05
C THR A 146 -2.79 -14.34 -12.22
N GLU A 147 -2.16 -13.27 -12.72
CA GLU A 147 -1.03 -12.60 -12.07
C GLU A 147 -1.25 -11.09 -11.93
N ILE A 148 -0.75 -10.55 -10.83
CA ILE A 148 -0.47 -9.11 -10.69
C ILE A 148 0.92 -8.90 -11.26
N ILE A 149 1.08 -7.89 -12.13
CA ILE A 149 2.35 -7.57 -12.75
C ILE A 149 2.68 -6.10 -12.47
N ASP A 150 3.81 -5.87 -11.81
CA ASP A 150 4.43 -4.56 -11.66
C ASP A 150 5.70 -4.55 -12.51
N GLU A 151 5.66 -3.90 -13.64
CA GLU A 151 6.77 -3.88 -14.59
C GLU A 151 7.96 -3.05 -14.11
N ILE A 152 7.72 -2.00 -13.32
CA ILE A 152 8.79 -1.12 -12.81
C ILE A 152 9.67 -1.88 -11.81
N LEU A 153 9.05 -2.61 -10.90
CA LEU A 153 9.75 -3.38 -9.88
C LEU A 153 9.99 -4.85 -10.30
N ASN A 154 9.50 -5.24 -11.47
CA ASN A 154 9.56 -6.61 -11.97
C ASN A 154 8.99 -7.62 -10.94
N ILE A 155 7.82 -7.30 -10.39
CA ILE A 155 7.11 -8.17 -9.46
C ILE A 155 6.00 -8.89 -10.20
N ARG A 156 5.88 -10.21 -9.95
CA ARG A 156 4.78 -11.05 -10.42
C ARG A 156 4.26 -11.87 -9.25
N LEU A 157 2.98 -11.73 -8.95
CA LEU A 157 2.32 -12.47 -7.87
C LEU A 157 1.05 -13.14 -8.38
N SER A 158 0.71 -14.30 -7.81
CA SER A 158 -0.57 -14.95 -8.07
C SER A 158 -1.72 -14.13 -7.49
N LEU A 159 -2.62 -13.68 -8.34
CA LEU A 159 -3.80 -12.92 -7.94
C LEU A 159 -4.73 -13.75 -7.04
N GLN A 160 -4.90 -15.03 -7.34
CA GLN A 160 -5.74 -15.90 -6.52
C GLN A 160 -5.16 -16.12 -5.12
N GLN A 161 -3.84 -16.20 -4.97
CA GLN A 161 -3.21 -16.35 -3.65
C GLN A 161 -3.41 -15.14 -2.75
N VAL A 162 -3.67 -13.97 -3.30
CA VAL A 162 -4.00 -12.77 -2.52
C VAL A 162 -5.40 -12.84 -1.94
N PHE A 163 -6.38 -13.31 -2.73
CA PHE A 163 -7.81 -13.20 -2.39
C PHE A 163 -8.44 -14.51 -1.90
N LYS A 164 -7.81 -15.64 -2.10
CA LYS A 164 -8.38 -16.95 -1.76
C LYS A 164 -7.42 -17.79 -0.93
N GLU A 165 -7.97 -18.54 0.03
CA GLU A 165 -7.26 -19.65 0.63
C GLU A 165 -7.28 -20.82 -0.35
N THR A 166 -6.11 -21.39 -0.63
CA THR A 166 -6.04 -22.67 -1.32
C THR A 166 -6.47 -23.75 -0.33
N ASN A 167 -7.55 -24.47 -0.63
CA ASN A 167 -7.87 -25.68 0.12
C ASN A 167 -6.70 -26.66 -0.02
N VAL A 168 -6.12 -27.03 1.11
CA VAL A 168 -5.11 -28.08 1.19
C VAL A 168 -5.80 -29.44 0.95
#